data_4fc73d19f556191953812b19f188be1e
#
_entry.id   4fc73d19f556191953812b19f188be1e
#
_cell.length_a   1.000
_cell.length_b   1.000
_cell.length_c   1.000
_cell.angle_alpha   90.00
_cell.angle_beta   90.00
_cell.angle_gamma   90.00
#
_symmetry.space_group_name_H-M   'P 1'
#
loop_
_entity.id
_entity.type
_entity.pdbx_description
1 polymer ?
#
loop_
_entity_poly.entity_id
_entity_poly.type
_entity_poly.pdbx_seq_one_letter_code
_entity_poly.pdbx_strand_id
1 'polypeptide(L)'
;LGTVIMINTNEFGSVNLRIKKESKKDVFGAPQDIQLELGNLQETIHSTMTAFSRKQEISETYAQGATTLLNRSIQGKLSKTQPVELNLYFDEDILYINTAELTFKATAKGPSHSVTNIDLVVDGKKLPQLSLQQQRLNILSYLRKTTDGKIERGNHTLQFFSHQPLWLDASVICRVYIQSQLGGQF
;
A
#
# COMPACT_ATOMS: atom_id res chain seq x y z
N LEU A 1 28.84 15.99 -22.09
CA LEU A 1 27.41 15.66 -22.18
C LEU A 1 26.84 15.66 -20.76
N GLY A 2 25.71 16.37 -20.55
CA GLY A 2 25.08 16.49 -19.23
C GLY A 2 25.43 17.74 -18.41
N THR A 3 26.36 18.56 -18.84
CA THR A 3 26.66 19.84 -18.19
C THR A 3 25.47 20.78 -18.30
N VAL A 4 25.15 21.44 -17.19
CA VAL A 4 24.09 22.46 -17.15
C VAL A 4 24.75 23.83 -17.37
N ILE A 5 24.18 24.60 -18.29
CA ILE A 5 24.59 25.98 -18.55
C ILE A 5 23.42 26.92 -18.27
N MET A 6 23.74 28.06 -17.69
CA MET A 6 22.77 29.13 -17.46
C MET A 6 22.81 30.09 -18.62
N ILE A 7 21.68 30.31 -19.26
CA ILE A 7 21.52 31.29 -20.34
C ILE A 7 20.61 32.41 -19.82
N ASN A 8 21.09 33.63 -19.96
CA ASN A 8 20.30 34.83 -19.67
C ASN A 8 19.65 35.31 -20.98
N THR A 9 18.33 35.35 -20.99
CA THR A 9 17.57 35.90 -22.11
C THR A 9 16.79 37.13 -21.68
N ASN A 10 16.63 38.09 -22.58
CA ASN A 10 15.91 39.32 -22.25
C ASN A 10 14.41 39.10 -22.08
N GLU A 11 13.85 38.02 -22.62
CA GLU A 11 12.43 37.73 -22.58
C GLU A 11 12.04 36.79 -21.44
N PHE A 12 12.92 35.82 -21.08
CA PHE A 12 12.59 34.74 -20.13
C PHE A 12 13.50 34.73 -18.89
N GLY A 13 14.39 35.73 -18.77
CA GLY A 13 15.35 35.77 -17.65
C GLY A 13 16.42 34.67 -17.73
N SER A 14 16.89 34.19 -16.59
CA SER A 14 17.92 33.16 -16.50
C SER A 14 17.30 31.76 -16.58
N VAL A 15 17.70 30.99 -17.58
CA VAL A 15 17.22 29.61 -17.79
C VAL A 15 18.38 28.64 -17.73
N ASN A 16 18.25 27.59 -16.93
CA ASN A 16 19.23 26.51 -16.83
C ASN A 16 18.90 25.45 -17.89
N LEU A 17 19.80 25.26 -18.84
CA LEU A 17 19.67 24.29 -19.91
C LEU A 17 20.78 23.25 -19.83
N ARG A 18 20.47 22.01 -20.19
CA ARG A 18 21.46 20.94 -20.26
C ARG A 18 21.95 20.75 -21.69
N ILE A 19 23.25 20.56 -21.87
CA ILE A 19 23.83 20.20 -23.15
C ILE A 19 23.41 18.77 -23.49
N LYS A 20 22.58 18.63 -24.53
CA LYS A 20 22.12 17.34 -25.04
C LYS A 20 23.10 16.76 -26.08
N LYS A 21 23.64 17.62 -26.94
CA LYS A 21 24.54 17.22 -28.01
C LYS A 21 25.56 18.30 -28.26
N GLU A 22 26.78 17.89 -28.47
CA GLU A 22 27.88 18.71 -28.96
C GLU A 22 28.33 18.18 -30.31
N SER A 23 28.41 19.03 -31.33
CA SER A 23 28.95 18.68 -32.63
C SER A 23 29.96 19.70 -33.08
N LYS A 24 31.08 19.22 -33.64
CA LYS A 24 32.16 20.01 -34.24
C LYS A 24 32.19 19.69 -35.72
N LYS A 25 31.98 20.69 -36.55
CA LYS A 25 31.99 20.51 -38.01
C LYS A 25 33.38 20.33 -38.58
N ASP A 26 34.35 21.05 -38.02
CA ASP A 26 35.74 20.98 -38.46
C ASP A 26 36.66 20.95 -37.24
N VAL A 27 37.28 19.80 -37.01
CA VAL A 27 38.18 19.58 -35.89
C VAL A 27 39.59 20.16 -36.15
N PHE A 28 39.98 20.32 -37.44
CA PHE A 28 41.32 20.71 -37.80
C PHE A 28 41.43 22.18 -38.24
N GLY A 29 40.41 22.71 -38.93
CA GLY A 29 40.43 24.05 -39.47
C GLY A 29 39.80 25.11 -38.54
N ALA A 30 38.74 24.75 -37.87
CA ALA A 30 38.04 25.63 -36.94
C ALA A 30 37.58 24.88 -35.67
N PRO A 31 38.51 24.48 -34.77
CA PRO A 31 38.19 23.67 -33.59
C PRO A 31 37.31 24.41 -32.57
N GLN A 32 37.15 25.73 -32.72
CA GLN A 32 36.36 26.57 -31.85
C GLN A 32 34.88 26.68 -32.29
N ASP A 33 34.58 26.24 -33.53
CA ASP A 33 33.19 26.24 -34.02
C ASP A 33 32.44 25.00 -33.50
N ILE A 34 31.85 25.19 -32.32
CA ILE A 34 31.11 24.15 -31.60
C ILE A 34 29.63 24.48 -31.67
N GLN A 35 28.86 23.55 -32.19
CA GLN A 35 27.40 23.60 -32.13
C GLN A 35 26.91 22.81 -30.93
N LEU A 36 26.15 23.47 -30.05
CA LEU A 36 25.55 22.89 -28.87
C LEU A 36 24.04 22.78 -29.09
N GLU A 37 23.51 21.60 -28.95
CA GLU A 37 22.09 21.39 -28.83
C GLU A 37 21.72 21.46 -27.33
N LEU A 38 20.99 22.50 -26.98
CA LEU A 38 20.54 22.75 -25.63
C LEU A 38 19.09 22.33 -25.51
N GLY A 39 18.76 21.74 -24.41
CA GLY A 39 17.38 21.43 -24.09
C GLY A 39 17.16 21.54 -22.60
N ASN A 40 16.00 22.04 -22.23
CA ASN A 40 15.52 21.76 -20.89
C ASN A 40 15.47 20.23 -20.74
N LEU A 41 15.79 19.69 -19.58
CA LEU A 41 15.36 18.34 -19.24
C LEU A 41 13.83 18.39 -19.31
N GLN A 42 13.30 18.14 -20.51
CA GLN A 42 11.93 17.70 -20.55
C GLN A 42 11.94 16.42 -19.69
N GLU A 43 11.31 16.52 -18.52
CA GLU A 43 10.67 15.34 -17.96
C GLU A 43 10.06 14.68 -19.19
N THR A 44 10.54 13.52 -19.53
CA THR A 44 10.10 12.84 -20.75
C THR A 44 8.60 12.88 -20.71
N ILE A 45 7.94 13.13 -21.85
CA ILE A 45 6.47 13.11 -21.97
C ILE A 45 5.87 11.95 -21.17
N HIS A 46 6.63 10.86 -21.08
CA HIS A 46 6.32 9.69 -20.26
C HIS A 46 6.34 9.97 -18.74
N SER A 47 7.30 10.72 -18.20
CA SER A 47 7.31 11.05 -16.76
C SER A 47 6.22 12.09 -16.42
N THR A 48 5.94 13.01 -17.33
CA THR A 48 4.86 13.98 -17.17
C THR A 48 3.50 13.31 -17.32
N MET A 49 3.32 12.39 -18.27
CA MET A 49 2.11 11.58 -18.40
C MET A 49 1.92 10.67 -17.19
N THR A 50 2.97 10.03 -16.70
CA THR A 50 2.89 9.18 -15.50
C THR A 50 2.53 10.00 -14.27
N ALA A 51 3.11 11.18 -14.10
CA ALA A 51 2.77 12.10 -12.99
C ALA A 51 1.34 12.65 -13.13
N PHE A 52 0.89 12.93 -14.36
CA PHE A 52 -0.47 13.38 -14.65
C PHE A 52 -1.49 12.27 -14.45
N SER A 53 -1.25 11.06 -14.96
CA SER A 53 -2.09 9.89 -14.74
C SER A 53 -2.20 9.57 -13.24
N ARG A 54 -1.10 9.67 -12.51
CA ARG A 54 -1.09 9.46 -11.05
C ARG A 54 -1.88 10.54 -10.30
N LYS A 55 -1.78 11.81 -10.73
CA LYS A 55 -2.60 12.90 -10.19
C LYS A 55 -4.07 12.74 -10.54
N GLN A 56 -4.39 12.28 -11.74
CA GLN A 56 -5.74 12.02 -12.18
C GLN A 56 -6.35 10.82 -11.45
N GLU A 57 -5.59 9.74 -11.29
CA GLU A 57 -5.98 8.56 -10.50
C GLU A 57 -6.23 8.91 -9.03
N ILE A 58 -5.37 9.74 -8.43
CA ILE A 58 -5.56 10.29 -7.08
C ILE A 58 -6.81 11.18 -7.05
N SER A 59 -6.99 12.08 -8.02
CA SER A 59 -8.14 12.99 -8.09
C SER A 59 -9.47 12.24 -8.30
N GLU A 60 -9.51 11.26 -9.19
CA GLU A 60 -10.69 10.41 -9.40
C GLU A 60 -10.99 9.55 -8.18
N THR A 61 -9.96 9.04 -7.51
CA THR A 61 -10.08 8.31 -6.26
C THR A 61 -10.66 9.20 -5.15
N TYR A 62 -10.23 10.44 -5.05
CA TYR A 62 -10.78 11.41 -4.09
C TYR A 62 -12.19 11.92 -4.44
N ALA A 63 -12.50 12.07 -5.73
CA ALA A 63 -13.82 12.55 -6.17
C ALA A 63 -14.92 11.49 -6.06
N GLN A 64 -14.57 10.19 -6.08
CA GLN A 64 -15.55 9.10 -6.05
C GLN A 64 -15.73 8.45 -4.67
N GLY A 65 -15.07 8.97 -3.62
CA GLY A 65 -14.98 8.27 -2.34
C GLY A 65 -14.13 7.01 -2.48
N ALA A 66 -12.85 7.12 -2.10
CA ALA A 66 -11.88 6.07 -2.41
C ALA A 66 -12.16 4.75 -1.70
N THR A 67 -12.32 3.70 -2.46
CA THR A 67 -12.14 2.35 -1.93
C THR A 67 -10.65 2.08 -1.76
N THR A 68 -10.21 1.87 -0.54
CA THR A 68 -8.82 1.56 -0.22
C THR A 68 -8.69 0.16 0.37
N LEU A 69 -7.50 -0.42 0.25
CA LEU A 69 -7.17 -1.72 0.83
C LEU A 69 -6.28 -1.53 2.06
N LEU A 70 -6.77 -1.95 3.21
CA LEU A 70 -5.96 -2.09 4.41
C LEU A 70 -5.43 -3.52 4.46
N ASN A 71 -4.12 -3.68 4.45
CA ASN A 71 -3.46 -4.97 4.59
C ASN A 71 -2.66 -5.00 5.88
N ARG A 72 -2.86 -6.05 6.67
CA ARG A 72 -2.09 -6.36 7.89
C ARG A 72 -1.69 -7.81 7.87
N SER A 73 -0.43 -8.08 8.19
CA SER A 73 0.09 -9.44 8.28
C SER A 73 0.86 -9.64 9.57
N ILE A 74 0.89 -10.88 10.02
CA ILE A 74 1.64 -11.29 11.19
C ILE A 74 2.19 -12.70 10.98
N GLN A 75 3.38 -12.93 11.53
CA GLN A 75 3.98 -14.26 11.63
C GLN A 75 4.38 -14.50 13.07
N GLY A 76 4.20 -15.72 13.54
CA GLY A 76 4.55 -16.03 14.90
C GLY A 76 4.35 -17.49 15.28
N LYS A 77 4.90 -17.84 16.45
CA LYS A 77 4.75 -19.17 17.02
C LYS A 77 3.49 -19.19 17.88
N LEU A 78 2.53 -20.01 17.48
CA LEU A 78 1.33 -20.29 18.27
C LEU A 78 1.65 -21.26 19.41
N SER A 79 0.99 -21.04 20.54
CA SER A 79 0.94 -21.99 21.65
C SER A 79 -0.38 -21.86 22.38
N LYS A 80 -0.65 -22.74 23.34
CA LYS A 80 -1.86 -22.70 24.17
C LYS A 80 -1.89 -21.49 25.12
N THR A 81 -0.72 -21.03 25.56
CA THR A 81 -0.58 -19.97 26.57
C THR A 81 -0.21 -18.62 25.98
N GLN A 82 0.27 -18.59 24.77
CA GLN A 82 0.65 -17.35 24.07
C GLN A 82 -0.04 -17.29 22.71
N PRO A 83 -1.09 -16.47 22.60
CA PRO A 83 -1.69 -16.21 21.29
C PRO A 83 -0.76 -15.39 20.40
N VAL A 84 -0.94 -15.53 19.10
CA VAL A 84 -0.44 -14.55 18.15
C VAL A 84 -1.56 -13.57 17.87
N GLU A 85 -1.32 -12.29 18.10
CA GLU A 85 -2.33 -11.25 17.98
C GLU A 85 -2.06 -10.37 16.75
N LEU A 86 -3.06 -10.22 15.91
CA LEU A 86 -3.06 -9.29 14.79
C LEU A 86 -4.08 -8.19 15.10
N ASN A 87 -3.59 -6.95 15.09
CA ASN A 87 -4.40 -5.78 15.37
C ASN A 87 -4.76 -5.06 14.06
N LEU A 88 -6.05 -4.81 13.86
CA LEU A 88 -6.60 -3.99 12.80
C LEU A 88 -7.08 -2.68 13.40
N TYR A 89 -6.62 -1.58 12.86
CA TYR A 89 -7.09 -0.26 13.27
C TYR A 89 -7.90 0.36 12.14
N PHE A 90 -9.13 0.75 12.46
CA PHE A 90 -10.02 1.46 11.55
C PHE A 90 -10.17 2.90 11.98
N ASP A 91 -9.68 3.78 11.13
CA ASP A 91 -9.68 5.23 11.31
C ASP A 91 -11.08 5.82 11.24
N GLU A 92 -11.25 7.03 11.77
CA GLU A 92 -12.52 7.77 11.74
C GLU A 92 -12.96 8.13 10.31
N ASP A 93 -12.00 8.29 9.40
CA ASP A 93 -12.24 8.60 7.98
C ASP A 93 -12.89 7.45 7.20
N ILE A 94 -12.91 6.25 7.76
CA ILE A 94 -13.54 5.10 7.12
C ILE A 94 -15.04 5.20 7.26
N LEU A 95 -15.76 5.33 6.16
CA LEU A 95 -17.22 5.37 6.15
C LEU A 95 -17.83 3.99 6.41
N TYR A 96 -17.35 2.98 5.69
CA TYR A 96 -17.77 1.60 5.88
C TYR A 96 -16.71 0.61 5.38
N ILE A 97 -16.83 -0.63 5.82
CA ILE A 97 -15.96 -1.75 5.46
C ILE A 97 -16.76 -2.72 4.61
N ASN A 98 -16.35 -2.91 3.37
CA ASN A 98 -17.02 -3.82 2.43
C ASN A 98 -16.69 -5.26 2.68
N THR A 99 -15.41 -5.56 2.87
CA THR A 99 -14.91 -6.92 3.07
C THR A 99 -13.78 -6.91 4.08
N ALA A 100 -13.68 -7.96 4.87
CA ALA A 100 -12.54 -8.25 5.71
C ALA A 100 -12.20 -9.73 5.54
N GLU A 101 -11.17 -10.02 4.77
CA GLU A 101 -10.75 -11.37 4.43
C GLU A 101 -9.47 -11.74 5.14
N LEU A 102 -9.53 -12.79 5.96
CA LEU A 102 -8.39 -13.40 6.61
C LEU A 102 -7.90 -14.57 5.76
N THR A 103 -6.61 -14.60 5.48
CA THR A 103 -5.90 -15.73 4.91
C THR A 103 -4.81 -16.15 5.88
N PHE A 104 -4.69 -17.43 6.17
CA PHE A 104 -3.64 -17.92 7.04
C PHE A 104 -3.13 -19.29 6.63
N LYS A 105 -1.91 -19.57 7.05
CA LYS A 105 -1.25 -20.86 6.92
C LYS A 105 -0.57 -21.18 8.23
N ALA A 106 -0.77 -22.39 8.74
CA ALA A 106 -0.06 -22.85 9.92
C ALA A 106 0.69 -24.14 9.61
N THR A 107 1.93 -24.21 10.09
CA THR A 107 2.82 -25.36 9.88
C THR A 107 3.30 -25.90 11.22
N ALA A 108 3.23 -27.22 11.38
CA ALA A 108 3.83 -27.90 12.52
C ALA A 108 5.32 -28.10 12.29
N LYS A 109 6.14 -27.80 13.30
CA LYS A 109 7.55 -28.20 13.31
C LYS A 109 7.69 -29.52 14.06
N GLY A 110 7.83 -30.63 13.32
CA GLY A 110 8.08 -31.93 13.93
C GLY A 110 7.21 -33.05 13.35
N PRO A 111 7.51 -34.32 13.71
CA PRO A 111 6.82 -35.48 13.15
C PRO A 111 5.40 -35.73 13.70
N SER A 112 4.92 -34.89 14.59
CA SER A 112 3.61 -35.03 15.22
C SER A 112 2.51 -34.46 14.31
N HIS A 113 1.85 -35.33 13.57
CA HIS A 113 0.82 -35.03 12.55
C HIS A 113 -0.59 -34.90 13.10
N SER A 114 -0.77 -34.75 14.42
CA SER A 114 -2.07 -34.82 15.08
C SER A 114 -2.78 -33.46 15.26
N VAL A 115 -2.14 -32.34 14.90
CA VAL A 115 -2.81 -31.04 14.99
C VAL A 115 -3.54 -30.73 13.73
N THR A 116 -4.84 -30.59 13.85
CA THR A 116 -5.70 -30.32 12.69
C THR A 116 -6.37 -28.95 12.75
N ASN A 117 -6.37 -28.29 13.92
CA ASN A 117 -7.20 -27.14 14.15
C ASN A 117 -6.49 -25.99 14.87
N ILE A 118 -6.91 -24.77 14.53
CA ILE A 118 -6.53 -23.51 15.18
C ILE A 118 -7.79 -22.90 15.75
N ASP A 119 -7.71 -22.35 16.94
CA ASP A 119 -8.74 -21.51 17.53
C ASP A 119 -8.48 -20.05 17.15
N LEU A 120 -9.50 -19.37 16.65
CA LEU A 120 -9.47 -17.94 16.33
C LEU A 120 -10.54 -17.22 17.14
N VAL A 121 -10.12 -16.15 17.77
CA VAL A 121 -11.00 -15.21 18.50
C VAL A 121 -10.88 -13.85 17.83
N VAL A 122 -11.99 -13.27 17.41
CA VAL A 122 -12.07 -11.93 16.82
C VAL A 122 -12.91 -11.04 17.72
N ASP A 123 -12.32 -9.98 18.24
CA ASP A 123 -12.97 -9.06 19.20
C ASP A 123 -13.68 -9.78 20.36
N GLY A 124 -13.05 -10.81 20.90
CA GLY A 124 -13.61 -11.61 21.99
C GLY A 124 -14.63 -12.68 21.55
N LYS A 125 -15.00 -12.75 20.26
CA LYS A 125 -15.89 -13.78 19.74
C LYS A 125 -15.09 -14.94 19.18
N LYS A 126 -15.29 -16.14 19.72
CA LYS A 126 -14.65 -17.35 19.23
C LYS A 126 -15.32 -17.81 17.93
N LEU A 127 -14.51 -18.07 16.92
CA LEU A 127 -14.94 -18.66 15.66
C LEU A 127 -14.97 -20.19 15.76
N PRO A 128 -15.70 -20.88 14.85
CA PRO A 128 -15.56 -22.32 14.69
C PRO A 128 -14.10 -22.71 14.45
N GLN A 129 -13.74 -23.91 14.88
CA GLN A 129 -12.36 -24.40 14.71
C GLN A 129 -11.94 -24.37 13.23
N LEU A 130 -10.75 -23.85 12.98
CA LEU A 130 -10.19 -23.71 11.66
C LEU A 130 -9.13 -24.79 11.40
N SER A 131 -9.14 -25.37 10.20
CA SER A 131 -8.11 -26.33 9.82
C SER A 131 -6.77 -25.64 9.53
N LEU A 132 -5.66 -26.40 9.55
CA LEU A 132 -4.32 -25.86 9.26
C LEU A 132 -4.07 -25.51 7.80
N GLN A 133 -4.94 -25.93 6.91
CA GLN A 133 -4.82 -25.61 5.49
C GLN A 133 -5.09 -24.12 5.27
N GLN A 134 -4.44 -23.56 4.27
CA GLN A 134 -4.67 -22.18 3.87
C GLN A 134 -6.16 -21.96 3.61
N GLN A 135 -6.77 -21.15 4.45
CA GLN A 135 -8.19 -20.82 4.35
C GLN A 135 -8.35 -19.32 4.10
N ARG A 136 -9.31 -19.01 3.27
CA ARG A 136 -9.81 -17.65 3.08
C ARG A 136 -11.12 -17.53 3.83
N LEU A 137 -11.12 -16.71 4.85
CA LEU A 137 -12.27 -16.56 5.75
C LEU A 137 -12.73 -15.10 5.77
N ASN A 138 -14.01 -14.89 5.55
CA ASN A 138 -14.60 -13.56 5.77
C ASN A 138 -14.87 -13.37 7.26
N ILE A 139 -14.17 -12.40 7.86
CA ILE A 139 -14.27 -12.08 9.29
C ILE A 139 -15.16 -10.87 9.59
N LEU A 140 -15.75 -10.25 8.58
CA LEU A 140 -16.54 -9.01 8.72
C LEU A 140 -17.68 -9.14 9.73
N SER A 141 -18.35 -10.31 9.79
CA SER A 141 -19.45 -10.58 10.71
C SER A 141 -19.01 -10.72 12.16
N TYR A 142 -17.74 -10.99 12.40
CA TYR A 142 -17.16 -11.20 13.73
C TYR A 142 -16.57 -9.94 14.33
N LEU A 143 -16.27 -8.94 13.50
CA LEU A 143 -15.80 -7.63 13.97
C LEU A 143 -16.86 -6.98 14.86
N ARG A 144 -16.39 -6.25 15.87
CA ARG A 144 -17.25 -5.53 16.80
C ARG A 144 -18.07 -4.47 16.08
N LYS A 145 -19.34 -4.38 16.43
CA LYS A 145 -20.29 -3.46 15.80
C LYS A 145 -20.88 -2.52 16.83
N THR A 146 -21.15 -1.31 16.37
CA THR A 146 -21.95 -0.32 17.09
C THR A 146 -23.43 -0.76 17.18
N THR A 147 -24.21 -0.05 17.94
CA THR A 147 -25.66 -0.29 18.09
C THR A 147 -26.44 -0.20 16.78
N ASP A 148 -25.97 0.61 15.82
CA ASP A 148 -26.55 0.76 14.48
C ASP A 148 -26.06 -0.31 13.49
N GLY A 149 -25.30 -1.30 13.93
CA GLY A 149 -24.83 -2.41 13.12
C GLY A 149 -23.62 -2.12 12.23
N LYS A 150 -23.04 -0.91 12.32
CA LYS A 150 -21.80 -0.55 11.63
C LYS A 150 -20.60 -1.13 12.37
N ILE A 151 -19.51 -1.41 11.67
CA ILE A 151 -18.25 -1.81 12.31
C ILE A 151 -17.77 -0.63 13.18
N GLU A 152 -17.42 -0.93 14.43
CA GLU A 152 -16.89 0.04 15.37
C GLU A 152 -15.56 0.62 14.87
N ARG A 153 -15.28 1.88 15.20
CA ARG A 153 -13.98 2.49 14.90
C ARG A 153 -12.95 2.09 15.96
N GLY A 154 -11.69 2.24 15.60
CA GLY A 154 -10.60 1.95 16.51
C GLY A 154 -9.98 0.57 16.32
N ASN A 155 -9.53 -0.03 17.41
CA ASN A 155 -8.75 -1.25 17.38
C ASN A 155 -9.62 -2.51 17.46
N HIS A 156 -9.37 -3.41 16.51
CA HIS A 156 -9.95 -4.76 16.45
C HIS A 156 -8.85 -5.78 16.57
N THR A 157 -9.06 -6.82 17.34
CA THR A 157 -8.02 -7.79 17.66
C THR A 157 -8.41 -9.18 17.19
N LEU A 158 -7.50 -9.83 16.45
CA LEU A 158 -7.58 -11.22 16.07
C LEU A 158 -6.53 -12.01 16.87
N GLN A 159 -6.97 -12.96 17.65
CA GLN A 159 -6.11 -13.80 18.49
C GLN A 159 -6.16 -15.24 18.00
N PHE A 160 -5.00 -15.77 17.66
CA PHE A 160 -4.84 -17.16 17.20
C PHE A 160 -4.23 -18.00 18.31
N PHE A 161 -4.83 -19.16 18.55
CA PHE A 161 -4.36 -20.12 19.55
C PHE A 161 -4.20 -21.51 18.93
N SER A 162 -3.30 -22.29 19.51
CA SER A 162 -3.18 -23.70 19.16
C SER A 162 -2.84 -24.53 20.39
N HIS A 163 -3.38 -25.73 20.47
CA HIS A 163 -3.04 -26.68 21.55
C HIS A 163 -1.61 -27.21 21.44
N GLN A 164 -1.00 -27.12 20.27
CA GLN A 164 0.38 -27.53 20.02
C GLN A 164 1.19 -26.38 19.39
N PRO A 165 2.51 -26.39 19.53
CA PRO A 165 3.35 -25.37 18.92
C PRO A 165 3.26 -25.44 17.39
N LEU A 166 2.77 -24.37 16.79
CA LEU A 166 2.67 -24.18 15.34
C LEU A 166 3.36 -22.88 14.93
N TRP A 167 3.79 -22.80 13.70
CA TRP A 167 4.19 -21.55 13.09
C TRP A 167 3.02 -21.02 12.26
N LEU A 168 2.58 -19.82 12.58
CA LEU A 168 1.49 -19.13 11.87
C LEU A 168 2.06 -18.08 10.94
N ASP A 169 1.48 -18.01 9.75
CA ASP A 169 1.58 -16.89 8.82
C ASP A 169 0.14 -16.47 8.47
N ALA A 170 -0.24 -15.27 8.86
CA ALA A 170 -1.60 -14.78 8.66
C ALA A 170 -1.60 -13.36 8.08
N SER A 171 -2.55 -13.09 7.19
CA SER A 171 -2.80 -11.77 6.66
C SER A 171 -4.29 -11.47 6.58
N VAL A 172 -4.63 -10.22 6.85
CA VAL A 172 -6.00 -9.70 6.69
C VAL A 172 -5.98 -8.58 5.67
N ILE A 173 -6.89 -8.69 4.71
CA ILE A 173 -7.13 -7.65 3.71
C ILE A 173 -8.54 -7.13 3.92
N CYS A 174 -8.65 -5.85 4.27
CA CYS A 174 -9.93 -5.16 4.39
C CYS A 174 -10.09 -4.20 3.23
N ARG A 175 -11.22 -4.29 2.54
CA ARG A 175 -11.64 -3.28 1.58
C ARG A 175 -12.51 -2.27 2.29
N VAL A 176 -12.01 -1.05 2.41
CA VAL A 176 -12.67 0.04 3.14
C VAL A 176 -13.03 1.17 2.21
N TYR A 177 -14.13 1.86 2.53
CA TYR A 177 -14.53 3.07 1.84
C TYR A 177 -14.27 4.26 2.75
N ILE A 178 -13.44 5.19 2.30
CA ILE A 178 -13.04 6.36 3.07
C ILE A 178 -13.75 7.63 2.58
N GLN A 179 -14.00 8.54 3.50
CA GLN A 179 -14.55 9.85 3.17
C GLN A 179 -13.48 10.66 2.44
N SER A 180 -13.84 11.23 1.29
CA SER A 180 -12.99 12.19 0.61
C SER A 180 -12.88 13.47 1.45
N GLN A 181 -11.67 13.85 1.85
CA GLN A 181 -11.43 15.09 2.60
C GLN A 181 -11.55 16.37 1.76
N LEU A 182 -11.90 16.25 0.47
CA LEU A 182 -12.00 17.39 -0.45
C LEU A 182 -13.35 18.13 -0.41
N GLY A 183 -14.23 17.85 0.56
CA GLY A 183 -15.54 18.46 0.69
C GLY A 183 -15.67 19.65 1.64
N GLY A 184 -14.61 20.36 1.96
CA GLY A 184 -14.67 21.39 2.97
C GLY A 184 -13.77 22.59 2.79
N GLN A 185 -13.92 23.32 1.68
CA GLN A 185 -13.65 24.78 1.63
C GLN A 185 -14.11 25.31 0.27
N PHE A 186 -15.35 25.79 0.23
CA PHE A 186 -15.81 26.85 -0.67
C PHE A 186 -16.50 27.91 0.18
#